data_86398071deb22b87626836538eaf25ed
#
_entry.id   86398071deb22b87626836538eaf25ed
#
_cell.length_a   1.000
_cell.length_b   1.000
_cell.length_c   1.000
_cell.angle_alpha   90.00
_cell.angle_beta   90.00
_cell.angle_gamma   90.00
#
_symmetry.space_group_name_H-M   'P 1'
#
loop_
_entity.id
_entity.type
_entity.pdbx_description
1 polymer ?
#
loop_
_entity_poly.entity_id
_entity_poly.type
_entity_poly.pdbx_seq_one_letter_code
_entity_poly.pdbx_strand_id
1 'polypeptide(L)'
;STETILDEGMAAMGGAQDQGGEQKLRPNQADRILKSYCENLNQKYFDKQIDPVIGREQELEDLKQILARRNKNNVLIVGDPGVGKTAVVEGLARRIAKNKDDIPEYLKDHIVWSLDVNSLIAGSKFRGDFEERLKLIVNALDQKGKSILFIDEAHMIVGAGATGQGNSMDMANMLKPALLKGTIKVVASTTWEEYRKYFEKDRALMRRFQRLQVGEPSKETSIKILKGVKQYYEKHHGCTITDEACEDAVDYSMKFIADKKLPDKAIDVIDVACARLRLNGVKDGKIDHEEIIHEISVMTGISIEQLSQKQTSSLKTLEEKMKLQVYGQDKAINNITDKILVARAGLKSLTKPVGSFLFLGPTGCGKTETARTLAKTLGVELIRFDMSEYQEKHSISKLIGSPPGYVGYEDSNMGGGMFINEVEKNPHAVVLF
;
A
#
# COMPACT_ATOMS: atom_id res chain seq x y z
N SER A 1 24.52 -21.37 14.27
CA SER A 1 23.80 -21.03 13.02
C SER A 1 22.33 -21.42 13.16
N THR A 2 21.45 -20.88 12.31
CA THR A 2 20.01 -21.16 12.32
C THR A 2 19.72 -22.63 12.03
N GLU A 3 20.54 -23.29 11.22
CA GLU A 3 20.49 -24.74 10.91
C GLU A 3 20.77 -25.59 12.14
N THR A 4 21.72 -25.21 12.97
CA THR A 4 22.05 -25.95 14.21
C THR A 4 20.88 -25.91 15.23
N ILE A 5 20.12 -24.81 15.25
CA ILE A 5 18.94 -24.66 16.12
C ILE A 5 17.77 -25.51 15.62
N LEU A 6 17.64 -25.64 14.30
CA LEU A 6 16.66 -26.53 13.67
C LEU A 6 16.98 -28.00 13.91
N ASP A 7 18.25 -28.37 13.73
CA ASP A 7 18.72 -29.75 13.98
C ASP A 7 18.55 -30.14 15.45
N GLU A 8 18.82 -29.25 16.41
CA GLU A 8 18.54 -29.46 17.82
C GLU A 8 17.02 -29.54 18.12
N GLY A 9 16.21 -28.75 17.43
CA GLY A 9 14.75 -28.79 17.50
C GLY A 9 14.16 -30.06 16.90
N MET A 10 14.67 -30.49 15.74
CA MET A 10 14.30 -31.72 15.07
C MET A 10 14.78 -32.96 15.81
N ALA A 11 15.99 -32.95 16.37
CA ALA A 11 16.49 -34.05 17.20
C ALA A 11 15.67 -34.22 18.48
N ALA A 12 15.12 -33.16 19.05
CA ALA A 12 14.19 -33.24 20.17
C ALA A 12 12.83 -33.83 19.82
N MET A 13 12.41 -33.72 18.53
CA MET A 13 11.18 -34.32 18.01
C MET A 13 11.35 -35.76 17.50
N GLY A 14 12.54 -36.11 16.99
CA GLY A 14 12.82 -37.41 16.38
C GLY A 14 13.19 -38.56 17.36
N GLY A 15 13.36 -38.28 18.64
CA GLY A 15 13.80 -39.25 19.66
C GLY A 15 12.71 -40.02 20.41
N ALA A 16 11.43 -39.88 20.06
CA ALA A 16 10.34 -40.60 20.71
C ALA A 16 9.43 -41.28 19.67
N GLN A 17 9.43 -42.60 19.67
CA GLN A 17 8.45 -43.40 18.98
C GLN A 17 7.03 -42.98 19.34
N ASP A 18 6.25 -42.66 18.35
CA ASP A 18 4.81 -42.67 18.15
C ASP A 18 3.95 -43.00 19.39
N GLN A 19 3.79 -42.03 20.29
CA GLN A 19 2.66 -41.95 21.20
C GLN A 19 2.25 -40.48 21.21
N GLY A 20 1.02 -40.16 20.78
CA GLY A 20 0.42 -38.86 20.56
C GLY A 20 0.43 -37.84 21.72
N GLY A 21 1.59 -37.58 22.29
CA GLY A 21 1.85 -36.57 23.33
C GLY A 21 2.56 -35.37 22.75
N GLU A 22 1.98 -34.18 22.90
CA GLU A 22 2.59 -32.90 22.56
C GLU A 22 3.95 -32.78 23.29
N GLN A 23 5.05 -32.85 22.55
CA GLN A 23 6.38 -32.66 23.12
C GLN A 23 6.56 -31.17 23.48
N LYS A 24 6.66 -30.90 24.78
CA LYS A 24 6.97 -29.55 25.29
C LYS A 24 8.43 -29.21 24.98
N LEU A 25 8.65 -28.13 24.23
CA LEU A 25 9.97 -27.55 24.02
C LEU A 25 10.59 -27.12 25.35
N ARG A 26 11.89 -27.20 25.50
CA ARG A 26 12.55 -26.59 26.68
C ARG A 26 12.39 -25.06 26.62
N PRO A 27 12.17 -24.33 27.74
CA PRO A 27 11.92 -22.89 27.73
C PRO A 27 12.94 -22.08 26.93
N ASN A 28 14.24 -22.38 27.08
CA ASN A 28 15.29 -21.73 26.31
C ASN A 28 15.25 -22.02 24.81
N GLN A 29 14.67 -23.12 24.41
CA GLN A 29 14.53 -23.53 23.01
C GLN A 29 13.39 -22.78 22.33
N ALA A 30 12.27 -22.59 23.02
CA ALA A 30 11.15 -21.77 22.54
C ALA A 30 11.60 -20.31 22.29
N ASP A 31 12.38 -19.73 23.22
CA ASP A 31 12.91 -18.37 23.04
C ASP A 31 13.87 -18.24 21.86
N ARG A 32 14.71 -19.23 21.64
CA ARG A 32 15.64 -19.24 20.49
C ARG A 32 14.87 -19.32 19.17
N ILE A 33 13.88 -20.21 19.07
CA ILE A 33 13.03 -20.34 17.86
C ILE A 33 12.32 -19.03 17.56
N LEU A 34 11.68 -18.41 18.57
CA LEU A 34 10.98 -17.14 18.36
C LEU A 34 11.91 -16.02 17.93
N LYS A 35 13.10 -15.91 18.53
CA LYS A 35 14.10 -14.91 18.13
C LYS A 35 14.67 -15.13 16.74
N SER A 36 14.64 -16.37 16.20
CA SER A 36 15.15 -16.66 14.86
C SER A 36 14.14 -16.34 13.74
N TYR A 37 12.85 -16.42 14.03
CA TYR A 37 11.79 -16.30 13.02
C TYR A 37 10.76 -15.22 13.32
N CYS A 38 10.78 -14.64 14.51
CA CYS A 38 9.81 -13.63 14.93
C CYS A 38 10.49 -12.45 15.59
N GLU A 39 9.93 -11.26 15.37
CA GLU A 39 10.31 -10.03 16.03
C GLU A 39 9.31 -9.70 17.14
N ASN A 40 9.82 -9.34 18.34
CA ASN A 40 8.96 -8.92 19.46
C ASN A 40 8.63 -7.43 19.32
N LEU A 41 7.41 -7.09 18.89
CA LEU A 41 7.00 -5.69 18.69
C LEU A 41 6.90 -4.92 20.01
N ASN A 42 6.59 -5.57 21.14
CA ASN A 42 6.59 -4.88 22.43
C ASN A 42 8.00 -4.43 22.82
N GLN A 43 9.03 -5.27 22.57
CA GLN A 43 10.43 -4.92 22.80
C GLN A 43 10.89 -3.82 21.87
N LYS A 44 10.54 -3.91 20.59
CA LYS A 44 10.86 -2.89 19.58
C LYS A 44 10.34 -1.50 19.98
N TYR A 45 9.21 -1.43 20.66
CA TYR A 45 8.71 -0.18 21.22
C TYR A 45 9.66 0.37 22.32
N PHE A 46 10.12 -0.47 23.25
CA PHE A 46 11.06 -0.02 24.29
C PHE A 46 12.40 0.44 23.70
N ASP A 47 12.82 -0.16 22.61
CA ASP A 47 14.02 0.20 21.86
C ASP A 47 13.85 1.46 20.99
N LYS A 48 12.67 2.13 21.07
CA LYS A 48 12.29 3.34 20.32
C LYS A 48 12.31 3.17 18.78
N GLN A 49 12.02 1.97 18.32
CA GLN A 49 12.01 1.62 16.91
C GLN A 49 10.57 1.61 16.30
N ILE A 50 9.55 1.89 17.09
CA ILE A 50 8.16 2.00 16.64
C ILE A 50 7.69 3.44 16.79
N ASP A 51 7.25 4.01 15.69
CA ASP A 51 6.67 5.34 15.63
C ASP A 51 5.29 5.41 16.27
N PRO A 52 4.83 6.59 16.70
CA PRO A 52 3.48 6.74 17.23
C PRO A 52 2.43 6.52 16.12
N VAL A 53 1.45 5.69 16.41
CA VAL A 53 0.30 5.51 15.52
C VAL A 53 -0.73 6.60 15.82
N ILE A 54 -1.07 7.36 14.80
CA ILE A 54 -1.93 8.53 14.84
C ILE A 54 -3.05 8.35 13.82
N GLY A 55 -4.29 8.73 14.20
CA GLY A 55 -5.44 8.73 13.29
C GLY A 55 -5.94 7.33 12.92
N ARG A 56 -5.67 6.33 13.77
CA ARG A 56 -6.12 4.93 13.62
C ARG A 56 -6.82 4.42 14.89
N GLU A 57 -7.39 5.34 15.65
CA GLU A 57 -8.04 5.04 16.93
C GLU A 57 -9.19 4.06 16.76
N GLN A 58 -10.02 4.23 15.72
CA GLN A 58 -11.17 3.37 15.45
C GLN A 58 -10.72 1.95 15.06
N GLU A 59 -9.76 1.84 14.16
CA GLU A 59 -9.23 0.54 13.73
C GLU A 59 -8.57 -0.21 14.91
N LEU A 60 -7.92 0.52 15.82
CA LEU A 60 -7.36 -0.07 17.04
C LEU A 60 -8.44 -0.55 18.00
N GLU A 61 -9.55 0.18 18.16
CA GLU A 61 -10.69 -0.26 18.96
C GLU A 61 -11.34 -1.50 18.36
N ASP A 62 -11.58 -1.50 17.05
CA ASP A 62 -12.14 -2.64 16.34
C ASP A 62 -11.23 -3.88 16.46
N LEU A 63 -9.92 -3.69 16.35
CA LEU A 63 -8.92 -4.75 16.54
C LEU A 63 -9.01 -5.34 17.95
N LYS A 64 -9.05 -4.51 18.99
CA LYS A 64 -9.22 -4.95 20.39
C LYS A 64 -10.53 -5.71 20.59
N GLN A 65 -11.64 -5.20 20.04
CA GLN A 65 -12.95 -5.84 20.14
C GLN A 65 -12.97 -7.22 19.47
N ILE A 66 -12.36 -7.36 18.29
CA ILE A 66 -12.29 -8.65 17.60
C ILE A 66 -11.46 -9.64 18.40
N LEU A 67 -10.31 -9.24 18.92
CA LEU A 67 -9.44 -10.08 19.75
C LEU A 67 -10.10 -10.51 21.08
N ALA A 68 -11.13 -9.78 21.55
CA ALA A 68 -11.92 -10.10 22.74
C ALA A 68 -12.95 -11.20 22.51
N ARG A 69 -13.33 -11.47 21.29
CA ARG A 69 -14.42 -12.41 20.98
C ARG A 69 -14.09 -13.84 21.43
N ARG A 70 -15.12 -14.56 21.84
CA ARG A 70 -14.99 -16.00 22.14
C ARG A 70 -14.74 -16.82 20.87
N ASN A 71 -15.44 -16.48 19.78
CA ASN A 71 -15.31 -17.11 18.48
C ASN A 71 -14.87 -16.05 17.46
N LYS A 72 -14.13 -16.44 16.42
CA LYS A 72 -13.55 -15.54 15.41
C LYS A 72 -12.74 -14.41 16.04
N ASN A 73 -11.86 -14.80 16.95
CA ASN A 73 -10.96 -13.90 17.67
C ASN A 73 -9.62 -13.68 16.96
N ASN A 74 -9.51 -14.09 15.70
CA ASN A 74 -8.39 -13.78 14.83
C ASN A 74 -8.79 -12.73 13.82
N VAL A 75 -7.84 -11.90 13.41
CA VAL A 75 -8.10 -10.73 12.58
C VAL A 75 -7.39 -10.87 11.24
N LEU A 76 -8.11 -10.60 10.17
CA LEU A 76 -7.55 -10.41 8.84
C LEU A 76 -7.70 -8.94 8.44
N ILE A 77 -6.60 -8.20 8.51
CA ILE A 77 -6.54 -6.80 8.12
C ILE A 77 -6.42 -6.73 6.60
N VAL A 78 -7.37 -6.05 5.96
CA VAL A 78 -7.41 -5.91 4.50
C VAL A 78 -7.41 -4.44 4.14
N GLY A 79 -6.54 -4.06 3.23
CA GLY A 79 -6.44 -2.68 2.73
C GLY A 79 -5.37 -2.56 1.65
N ASP A 80 -5.40 -1.45 0.92
CA ASP A 80 -4.42 -1.18 -0.15
C ASP A 80 -2.98 -1.10 0.40
N PRO A 81 -1.95 -1.26 -0.44
CA PRO A 81 -0.57 -1.01 -0.04
C PRO A 81 -0.40 0.43 0.46
N GLY A 82 0.44 0.65 1.48
CA GLY A 82 0.76 1.98 1.98
C GLY A 82 -0.30 2.68 2.86
N VAL A 83 -1.46 2.03 3.14
CA VAL A 83 -2.49 2.64 4.01
C VAL A 83 -2.19 2.54 5.51
N GLY A 84 -1.13 1.83 5.92
CA GLY A 84 -0.70 1.71 7.32
C GLY A 84 -1.29 0.51 8.07
N LYS A 85 -1.50 -0.63 7.40
CA LYS A 85 -1.96 -1.89 8.04
C LYS A 85 -1.04 -2.35 9.18
N THR A 86 0.27 -2.38 8.93
CA THR A 86 1.31 -2.75 9.90
C THR A 86 1.33 -1.80 11.09
N ALA A 87 1.17 -0.49 10.84
CA ALA A 87 1.10 0.54 11.88
C ALA A 87 -0.03 0.30 12.90
N VAL A 88 -1.19 -0.22 12.48
CA VAL A 88 -2.29 -0.56 13.40
C VAL A 88 -1.86 -1.63 14.40
N VAL A 89 -1.12 -2.65 13.96
CA VAL A 89 -0.64 -3.73 14.83
C VAL A 89 0.49 -3.24 15.75
N GLU A 90 1.40 -2.43 15.23
CA GLU A 90 2.45 -1.78 16.02
C GLU A 90 1.84 -0.85 17.08
N GLY A 91 0.76 -0.15 16.73
CA GLY A 91 -0.02 0.65 17.68
C GLY A 91 -0.62 -0.16 18.82
N LEU A 92 -1.13 -1.35 18.53
CA LEU A 92 -1.59 -2.28 19.56
C LEU A 92 -0.44 -2.73 20.46
N ALA A 93 0.68 -3.18 19.88
CA ALA A 93 1.86 -3.61 20.63
C ALA A 93 2.39 -2.51 21.55
N ARG A 94 2.45 -1.27 21.04
CA ARG A 94 2.84 -0.07 21.81
C ARG A 94 1.90 0.20 22.98
N ARG A 95 0.58 0.09 22.79
CA ARG A 95 -0.39 0.31 23.87
C ARG A 95 -0.29 -0.76 24.95
N ILE A 96 -0.13 -2.03 24.54
CA ILE A 96 0.11 -3.14 25.49
C ILE A 96 1.41 -2.91 26.27
N ALA A 97 2.50 -2.60 25.58
CA ALA A 97 3.81 -2.37 26.22
C ALA A 97 3.79 -1.20 27.22
N LYS A 98 3.05 -0.14 26.92
CA LYS A 98 2.84 1.01 27.83
C LYS A 98 1.91 0.69 29.00
N ASN A 99 1.26 -0.45 28.99
CA ASN A 99 0.24 -0.84 29.97
C ASN A 99 -0.79 0.28 30.22
N LYS A 100 -1.29 0.86 29.09
CA LYS A 100 -2.24 1.97 29.13
C LYS A 100 -3.60 1.51 29.68
N ASP A 101 -4.28 2.41 30.35
CA ASP A 101 -5.62 2.17 30.93
C ASP A 101 -6.67 1.76 29.89
N ASP A 102 -6.45 2.13 28.61
CA ASP A 102 -7.31 1.77 27.49
C ASP A 102 -7.13 0.34 26.96
N ILE A 103 -6.19 -0.44 27.53
CA ILE A 103 -6.00 -1.84 27.20
C ILE A 103 -6.85 -2.72 28.13
N PRO A 104 -7.78 -3.51 27.57
CA PRO A 104 -8.60 -4.43 28.33
C PRO A 104 -7.76 -5.47 29.08
N GLU A 105 -8.23 -5.91 30.26
CA GLU A 105 -7.51 -6.83 31.13
C GLU A 105 -7.06 -8.12 30.42
N TYR A 106 -7.90 -8.64 29.50
CA TYR A 106 -7.60 -9.87 28.76
C TYR A 106 -6.44 -9.71 27.74
N LEU A 107 -6.05 -8.48 27.36
CA LEU A 107 -4.91 -8.20 26.48
C LEU A 107 -3.66 -7.74 27.25
N LYS A 108 -3.79 -7.43 28.52
CA LYS A 108 -2.64 -7.09 29.35
C LYS A 108 -1.64 -8.25 29.35
N ASP A 109 -0.36 -7.92 29.32
CA ASP A 109 0.76 -8.86 29.29
C ASP A 109 0.86 -9.73 28.01
N HIS A 110 0.05 -9.47 26.99
CA HIS A 110 0.25 -10.14 25.71
C HIS A 110 1.50 -9.59 25.01
N ILE A 111 2.23 -10.49 24.36
CA ILE A 111 3.36 -10.14 23.50
C ILE A 111 2.92 -10.29 22.05
N VAL A 112 3.13 -9.26 21.23
CA VAL A 112 2.90 -9.29 19.81
C VAL A 112 4.18 -9.70 19.10
N TRP A 113 4.13 -10.85 18.44
CA TRP A 113 5.22 -11.44 17.69
C TRP A 113 4.97 -11.27 16.20
N SER A 114 5.80 -10.48 15.52
CA SER A 114 5.75 -10.34 14.05
C SER A 114 6.55 -11.46 13.41
N LEU A 115 5.90 -12.25 12.55
CA LEU A 115 6.53 -13.34 11.83
C LEU A 115 7.35 -12.81 10.66
N ASP A 116 8.63 -13.16 10.60
CA ASP A 116 9.46 -12.93 9.42
C ASP A 116 9.24 -14.08 8.41
N VAL A 117 8.34 -13.83 7.47
CA VAL A 117 7.97 -14.81 6.44
C VAL A 117 9.16 -15.12 5.53
N ASN A 118 10.03 -14.13 5.25
CA ASN A 118 11.19 -14.31 4.41
C ASN A 118 12.20 -15.27 5.07
N SER A 119 12.49 -15.08 6.34
CA SER A 119 13.36 -15.98 7.10
C SER A 119 12.78 -17.41 7.20
N LEU A 120 11.46 -17.53 7.21
CA LEU A 120 10.79 -18.82 7.21
C LEU A 120 10.96 -19.59 5.90
N ILE A 121 10.89 -18.88 4.77
CA ILE A 121 11.01 -19.44 3.42
C ILE A 121 12.50 -19.67 3.07
N ALA A 122 13.40 -18.81 3.54
CA ALA A 122 14.83 -18.90 3.27
C ALA A 122 15.40 -20.26 3.72
N GLY A 123 16.09 -20.95 2.82
CA GLY A 123 16.72 -22.25 3.11
C GLY A 123 15.75 -23.46 3.20
N SER A 124 14.44 -23.28 2.99
CA SER A 124 13.53 -24.41 2.82
C SER A 124 13.64 -24.95 1.39
N LYS A 125 14.21 -26.15 1.22
CA LYS A 125 14.32 -26.82 -0.09
C LYS A 125 13.02 -27.55 -0.44
N PHE A 126 12.28 -27.96 0.56
CA PHE A 126 11.05 -28.73 0.40
C PHE A 126 9.91 -28.10 1.20
N ARG A 127 8.70 -28.32 0.72
CA ARG A 127 7.46 -27.87 1.39
C ARG A 127 7.37 -28.31 2.87
N GLY A 128 7.83 -29.53 3.17
CA GLY A 128 7.83 -30.08 4.52
C GLY A 128 8.64 -29.26 5.53
N ASP A 129 9.76 -28.71 5.11
CA ASP A 129 10.67 -27.92 5.96
C ASP A 129 9.95 -26.65 6.46
N PHE A 130 9.20 -25.98 5.57
CA PHE A 130 8.41 -24.80 5.90
C PHE A 130 7.28 -25.12 6.90
N GLU A 131 6.55 -26.22 6.64
CA GLU A 131 5.47 -26.67 7.51
C GLU A 131 5.97 -27.02 8.92
N GLU A 132 7.11 -27.64 8.99
CA GLU A 132 7.75 -28.03 10.26
C GLU A 132 8.23 -26.82 11.06
N ARG A 133 8.87 -25.84 10.40
CA ARG A 133 9.28 -24.57 11.01
C ARG A 133 8.09 -23.80 11.57
N LEU A 134 7.00 -23.69 10.81
CA LEU A 134 5.79 -23.01 11.25
C LEU A 134 5.15 -23.71 12.46
N LYS A 135 5.11 -25.06 12.47
CA LYS A 135 4.67 -25.84 13.64
C LYS A 135 5.52 -25.59 14.88
N LEU A 136 6.84 -25.51 14.73
CA LEU A 136 7.75 -25.19 15.83
C LEU A 136 7.47 -23.81 16.43
N ILE A 137 7.25 -22.80 15.58
CA ILE A 137 6.91 -21.43 16.02
C ILE A 137 5.57 -21.42 16.77
N VAL A 138 4.56 -22.07 16.21
CA VAL A 138 3.23 -22.18 16.84
C VAL A 138 3.32 -22.87 18.20
N ASN A 139 4.07 -23.95 18.32
CA ASN A 139 4.28 -24.65 19.60
C ASN A 139 5.05 -23.77 20.61
N ALA A 140 6.05 -23.01 20.16
CA ALA A 140 6.78 -22.08 21.00
C ALA A 140 5.89 -20.95 21.54
N LEU A 141 5.01 -20.40 20.70
CA LEU A 141 4.03 -19.38 21.09
C LEU A 141 2.98 -19.93 22.06
N ASP A 142 2.51 -21.16 21.83
CA ASP A 142 1.54 -21.84 22.71
C ASP A 142 2.11 -22.05 24.12
N GLN A 143 3.36 -22.48 24.20
CA GLN A 143 4.05 -22.63 25.50
C GLN A 143 4.28 -21.32 26.25
N LYS A 144 4.56 -20.24 25.52
CA LYS A 144 4.71 -18.91 26.11
C LYS A 144 3.39 -18.39 26.68
N GLY A 145 2.27 -18.77 26.07
CA GLY A 145 0.96 -18.22 26.39
C GLY A 145 0.87 -16.72 26.10
N LYS A 146 -0.29 -16.12 26.29
CA LYS A 146 -0.54 -14.67 26.10
C LYS A 146 0.19 -14.07 24.87
N SER A 147 0.13 -14.79 23.74
CA SER A 147 0.83 -14.42 22.51
C SER A 147 -0.13 -14.01 21.42
N ILE A 148 0.21 -12.96 20.68
CA ILE A 148 -0.45 -12.54 19.44
C ILE A 148 0.56 -12.71 18.32
N LEU A 149 0.26 -13.57 17.35
CA LEU A 149 1.09 -13.74 16.16
C LEU A 149 0.61 -12.78 15.08
N PHE A 150 1.48 -11.87 14.66
CA PHE A 150 1.25 -11.00 13.52
C PHE A 150 1.95 -11.56 12.28
N ILE A 151 1.21 -11.67 11.19
CA ILE A 151 1.70 -12.14 9.90
C ILE A 151 1.43 -11.04 8.88
N ASP A 152 2.45 -10.29 8.54
CA ASP A 152 2.35 -9.32 7.46
C ASP A 152 2.43 -10.03 6.11
N GLU A 153 1.74 -9.50 5.10
CA GLU A 153 1.66 -10.10 3.76
C GLU A 153 1.31 -11.60 3.78
N ALA A 154 0.30 -11.97 4.55
CA ALA A 154 -0.08 -13.36 4.81
C ALA A 154 -0.35 -14.19 3.53
N HIS A 155 -0.60 -13.54 2.40
CA HIS A 155 -0.73 -14.17 1.09
C HIS A 155 0.57 -14.88 0.66
N MET A 156 1.73 -14.44 1.12
CA MET A 156 3.02 -15.11 0.82
C MET A 156 3.04 -16.54 1.36
N ILE A 157 2.44 -16.76 2.53
CA ILE A 157 2.32 -18.10 3.12
C ILE A 157 1.32 -18.96 2.35
N VAL A 158 0.22 -18.35 1.89
CA VAL A 158 -0.82 -19.07 1.11
C VAL A 158 -0.35 -19.34 -0.31
N GLY A 159 0.40 -18.40 -0.92
CA GLY A 159 0.92 -18.51 -2.31
C GLY A 159 2.12 -19.42 -2.48
N ALA A 160 2.99 -19.57 -1.48
CA ALA A 160 4.20 -20.36 -1.55
C ALA A 160 3.96 -21.87 -1.81
N GLY A 161 2.72 -22.34 -1.68
CA GLY A 161 2.32 -23.73 -1.95
C GLY A 161 1.74 -24.01 -3.33
N ALA A 162 1.60 -23.00 -4.20
CA ALA A 162 0.85 -23.10 -5.46
C ALA A 162 1.67 -23.57 -6.67
N THR A 163 2.90 -24.03 -6.51
CA THR A 163 3.73 -24.57 -7.61
C THR A 163 3.44 -26.05 -7.87
N GLY A 164 2.21 -26.39 -8.26
CA GLY A 164 1.83 -27.75 -8.68
C GLY A 164 0.32 -27.91 -8.72
N GLN A 165 -0.19 -28.48 -9.80
CA GLN A 165 -1.60 -28.81 -9.95
C GLN A 165 -2.12 -29.60 -8.73
N GLY A 166 -3.01 -28.99 -7.95
CA GLY A 166 -3.93 -29.75 -7.14
C GLY A 166 -4.02 -29.52 -5.64
N ASN A 167 -3.11 -28.79 -4.97
CA ASN A 167 -3.30 -28.49 -3.55
C ASN A 167 -2.74 -27.13 -3.20
N SER A 168 -3.61 -26.14 -3.07
CA SER A 168 -3.26 -24.90 -2.40
C SER A 168 -2.78 -25.23 -0.98
N MET A 169 -1.60 -24.70 -0.63
CA MET A 169 -1.05 -24.86 0.71
C MET A 169 -2.04 -24.20 1.67
N ASP A 170 -2.66 -25.03 2.48
CA ASP A 170 -3.77 -24.60 3.31
C ASP A 170 -3.21 -24.02 4.61
N MET A 171 -2.86 -22.68 4.60
CA MET A 171 -2.47 -21.95 5.81
C MET A 171 -3.48 -22.24 6.95
N ALA A 172 -4.76 -22.42 6.59
CA ALA A 172 -5.79 -22.83 7.52
C ALA A 172 -5.48 -24.16 8.19
N ASN A 173 -5.00 -25.14 7.44
CA ASN A 173 -4.67 -26.46 7.99
C ASN A 173 -3.43 -26.43 8.89
N MET A 174 -2.45 -25.60 8.59
CA MET A 174 -1.24 -25.46 9.41
C MET A 174 -1.51 -24.73 10.72
N LEU A 175 -2.24 -23.61 10.65
CA LEU A 175 -2.61 -22.84 11.83
C LEU A 175 -3.80 -23.43 12.57
N LYS A 176 -4.55 -24.36 11.94
CA LYS A 176 -5.77 -24.95 12.47
C LYS A 176 -5.64 -25.50 13.90
N PRO A 177 -4.58 -26.24 14.27
CA PRO A 177 -4.45 -26.74 15.63
C PRO A 177 -4.37 -25.59 16.66
N ALA A 178 -3.58 -24.57 16.40
CA ALA A 178 -3.43 -23.42 17.28
C ALA A 178 -4.68 -22.55 17.35
N LEU A 179 -5.30 -22.31 16.19
CA LEU A 179 -6.57 -21.58 16.10
C LEU A 179 -7.74 -22.32 16.76
N LEU A 180 -7.71 -23.66 16.81
CA LEU A 180 -8.73 -24.48 17.48
C LEU A 180 -8.59 -24.43 18.99
N LYS A 181 -7.37 -24.49 19.52
CA LYS A 181 -7.10 -24.42 20.95
C LYS A 181 -7.41 -23.02 21.52
N GLY A 182 -7.37 -21.98 20.69
CA GLY A 182 -7.60 -20.60 21.13
C GLY A 182 -6.51 -20.03 22.04
N THR A 183 -5.38 -20.72 22.16
CA THR A 183 -4.24 -20.35 23.00
C THR A 183 -3.42 -19.21 22.38
N ILE A 184 -3.42 -19.12 21.05
CA ILE A 184 -2.76 -18.09 20.28
C ILE A 184 -3.81 -17.28 19.52
N LYS A 185 -3.65 -15.98 19.50
CA LYS A 185 -4.41 -15.07 18.64
C LYS A 185 -3.58 -14.72 17.42
N VAL A 186 -4.19 -14.70 16.25
CA VAL A 186 -3.52 -14.40 14.99
C VAL A 186 -4.09 -13.12 14.39
N VAL A 187 -3.22 -12.21 14.03
CA VAL A 187 -3.51 -11.03 13.23
C VAL A 187 -2.73 -11.17 11.92
N ALA A 188 -3.43 -11.20 10.81
CA ALA A 188 -2.81 -11.31 9.49
C ALA A 188 -3.15 -10.07 8.67
N SER A 189 -2.24 -9.62 7.80
CA SER A 189 -2.49 -8.51 6.88
C SER A 189 -2.39 -8.98 5.43
N THR A 190 -3.15 -8.33 4.53
CA THR A 190 -3.12 -8.61 3.09
C THR A 190 -3.69 -7.40 2.31
N THR A 191 -3.51 -7.39 1.00
CA THR A 191 -4.16 -6.42 0.11
C THR A 191 -5.53 -6.90 -0.34
N TRP A 192 -6.35 -6.00 -0.95
CA TRP A 192 -7.65 -6.38 -1.50
C TRP A 192 -7.55 -7.38 -2.64
N GLU A 193 -6.55 -7.23 -3.51
CA GLU A 193 -6.32 -8.12 -4.64
C GLU A 193 -6.03 -9.54 -4.16
N GLU A 194 -5.08 -9.66 -3.25
CA GLU A 194 -4.64 -10.93 -2.68
C GLU A 194 -5.71 -11.58 -1.80
N TYR A 195 -6.49 -10.75 -1.07
CA TYR A 195 -7.65 -11.22 -0.33
C TYR A 195 -8.63 -11.97 -1.24
N ARG A 196 -9.00 -11.37 -2.39
CA ARG A 196 -9.91 -11.99 -3.37
C ARG A 196 -9.32 -13.25 -3.98
N LYS A 197 -8.01 -13.24 -4.25
CA LYS A 197 -7.31 -14.36 -4.91
C LYS A 197 -7.13 -15.56 -4.00
N TYR A 198 -6.75 -15.36 -2.74
CA TYR A 198 -6.29 -16.41 -1.84
C TYR A 198 -7.19 -16.68 -0.64
N PHE A 199 -7.87 -15.67 -0.09
CA PHE A 199 -8.60 -15.81 1.18
C PHE A 199 -10.11 -15.94 0.99
N GLU A 200 -10.72 -15.16 0.12
CA GLU A 200 -12.18 -15.09 -0.03
C GLU A 200 -12.81 -16.44 -0.36
N LYS A 201 -12.12 -17.26 -1.14
CA LYS A 201 -12.56 -18.60 -1.55
C LYS A 201 -12.39 -19.66 -0.46
N ASP A 202 -11.54 -19.44 0.53
CA ASP A 202 -11.28 -20.36 1.63
C ASP A 202 -12.28 -20.15 2.77
N ARG A 203 -13.39 -20.88 2.70
CA ARG A 203 -14.45 -20.83 3.72
C ARG A 203 -13.98 -21.33 5.09
N ALA A 204 -13.00 -22.22 5.17
CA ALA A 204 -12.50 -22.77 6.43
C ALA A 204 -11.71 -21.71 7.20
N LEU A 205 -10.89 -20.95 6.50
CA LEU A 205 -10.11 -19.85 7.02
C LEU A 205 -11.03 -18.69 7.43
N MET A 206 -11.97 -18.30 6.57
CA MET A 206 -12.88 -17.17 6.82
C MET A 206 -13.86 -17.41 7.98
N ARG A 207 -14.12 -18.67 8.36
CA ARG A 207 -14.90 -18.97 9.57
C ARG A 207 -14.15 -18.64 10.87
N ARG A 208 -12.82 -18.50 10.83
CA ARG A 208 -11.96 -18.29 12.00
C ARG A 208 -11.43 -16.88 12.12
N PHE A 209 -11.37 -16.18 10.99
CA PHE A 209 -10.93 -14.81 10.95
C PHE A 209 -12.11 -13.84 10.83
N GLN A 210 -12.00 -12.73 11.53
CA GLN A 210 -12.84 -11.56 11.32
C GLN A 210 -12.07 -10.57 10.45
N ARG A 211 -12.68 -10.11 9.38
CA ARG A 211 -12.09 -9.09 8.52
C ARG A 211 -12.16 -7.71 9.20
N LEU A 212 -11.03 -7.02 9.23
CA LEU A 212 -10.88 -5.62 9.60
C LEU A 212 -10.39 -4.85 8.38
N GLN A 213 -11.16 -3.87 7.93
CA GLN A 213 -10.78 -3.05 6.81
C GLN A 213 -9.99 -1.84 7.27
N VAL A 214 -8.83 -1.60 6.64
CA VAL A 214 -8.03 -0.39 6.82
C VAL A 214 -8.03 0.37 5.51
N GLY A 215 -8.71 1.51 5.49
CA GLY A 215 -8.82 2.37 4.30
C GLY A 215 -7.76 3.46 4.25
N GLU A 216 -7.68 4.14 3.11
CA GLU A 216 -6.88 5.34 2.95
C GLU A 216 -7.39 6.43 3.91
N PRO A 217 -6.53 7.05 4.73
CA PRO A 217 -6.95 8.10 5.65
C PRO A 217 -7.40 9.36 4.91
N SER A 218 -8.25 10.17 5.55
CA SER A 218 -8.62 11.47 5.00
C SER A 218 -7.41 12.41 4.92
N LYS A 219 -7.52 13.48 4.13
CA LYS A 219 -6.49 14.52 4.03
C LYS A 219 -6.10 15.04 5.42
N GLU A 220 -7.08 15.41 6.23
CA GLU A 220 -6.87 15.99 7.57
C GLU A 220 -6.17 14.99 8.50
N THR A 221 -6.56 13.70 8.42
CA THR A 221 -5.92 12.63 9.18
C THR A 221 -4.48 12.41 8.72
N SER A 222 -4.23 12.44 7.43
CA SER A 222 -2.89 12.30 6.85
C SER A 222 -1.95 13.43 7.28
N ILE A 223 -2.43 14.66 7.29
CA ILE A 223 -1.67 15.81 7.81
C ILE A 223 -1.32 15.61 9.30
N LYS A 224 -2.29 15.15 10.11
CA LYS A 224 -2.03 14.84 11.53
C LYS A 224 -0.99 13.73 11.69
N ILE A 225 -1.05 12.68 10.86
CA ILE A 225 -0.06 11.60 10.85
C ILE A 225 1.33 12.18 10.55
N LEU A 226 1.51 12.94 9.47
CA LEU A 226 2.78 13.51 9.10
C LEU A 226 3.35 14.44 10.19
N LYS A 227 2.52 15.35 10.73
CA LYS A 227 2.94 16.23 11.84
C LYS A 227 3.34 15.45 13.10
N GLY A 228 2.74 14.29 13.32
CA GLY A 228 3.08 13.45 14.47
C GLY A 228 4.34 12.61 14.29
N VAL A 229 4.67 12.24 13.07
CA VAL A 229 5.88 11.44 12.77
C VAL A 229 7.08 12.29 12.38
N LYS A 230 6.91 13.55 11.97
CA LYS A 230 7.97 14.43 11.45
C LYS A 230 9.21 14.48 12.35
N GLN A 231 9.05 14.51 13.67
CA GLN A 231 10.17 14.56 14.61
C GLN A 231 11.13 13.37 14.52
N TYR A 232 10.66 12.22 14.04
CA TYR A 232 11.49 11.02 13.85
C TYR A 232 12.34 11.17 12.59
N TYR A 233 11.78 11.72 11.52
CA TYR A 233 12.50 12.04 10.28
C TYR A 233 13.49 13.20 10.50
N GLU A 234 13.09 14.24 11.21
CA GLU A 234 13.97 15.35 11.60
C GLU A 234 15.20 14.83 12.36
N LYS A 235 14.99 13.97 13.32
CA LYS A 235 16.07 13.37 14.11
C LYS A 235 16.97 12.46 13.27
N HIS A 236 16.38 11.68 12.35
CA HIS A 236 17.13 10.75 11.50
C HIS A 236 18.01 11.48 10.49
N HIS A 237 17.47 12.50 9.84
CA HIS A 237 18.15 13.23 8.77
C HIS A 237 18.92 14.45 9.24
N GLY A 238 18.66 14.97 10.46
CA GLY A 238 19.29 16.20 10.97
C GLY A 238 18.78 17.45 10.26
N CYS A 239 17.49 17.51 9.99
CA CYS A 239 16.82 18.64 9.33
C CYS A 239 15.59 19.08 10.14
N THR A 240 14.98 20.20 9.78
CA THR A 240 13.71 20.67 10.35
C THR A 240 12.62 20.66 9.30
N ILE A 241 11.46 20.09 9.63
CA ILE A 241 10.31 20.00 8.73
C ILE A 241 9.24 20.96 9.20
N THR A 242 8.79 21.87 8.34
CA THR A 242 7.72 22.81 8.67
C THR A 242 6.36 22.12 8.66
N ASP A 243 5.40 22.68 9.40
CA ASP A 243 4.03 22.19 9.36
C ASP A 243 3.38 22.40 8.00
N GLU A 244 3.76 23.50 7.31
CA GLU A 244 3.36 23.80 5.94
C GLU A 244 3.87 22.72 4.97
N ALA A 245 5.13 22.30 5.08
CA ALA A 245 5.67 21.20 4.27
C ALA A 245 4.90 19.90 4.45
N CYS A 246 4.42 19.58 5.66
CA CYS A 246 3.57 18.40 5.89
C CYS A 246 2.22 18.54 5.17
N GLU A 247 1.61 19.72 5.18
CA GLU A 247 0.36 19.99 4.48
C GLU A 247 0.54 19.90 2.97
N ASP A 248 1.60 20.51 2.47
CA ASP A 248 1.97 20.49 1.04
C ASP A 248 2.30 19.09 0.55
N ALA A 249 3.05 18.30 1.32
CA ALA A 249 3.36 16.91 0.96
C ALA A 249 2.08 16.07 0.78
N VAL A 250 1.07 16.26 1.63
CA VAL A 250 -0.23 15.60 1.48
C VAL A 250 -0.96 16.13 0.24
N ASP A 251 -1.05 17.46 0.07
CA ASP A 251 -1.81 18.08 -1.00
C ASP A 251 -1.26 17.77 -2.39
N TYR A 252 0.05 17.91 -2.54
CA TYR A 252 0.70 17.65 -3.83
C TYR A 252 0.77 16.17 -4.15
N SER A 253 1.03 15.29 -3.16
CA SER A 253 1.01 13.85 -3.39
C SER A 253 -0.38 13.34 -3.77
N MET A 254 -1.46 13.90 -3.18
CA MET A 254 -2.83 13.57 -3.60
C MET A 254 -3.13 13.99 -5.05
N LYS A 255 -2.62 15.13 -5.47
CA LYS A 255 -2.88 15.69 -6.81
C LYS A 255 -2.06 15.02 -7.90
N PHE A 256 -0.81 14.67 -7.63
CA PHE A 256 0.16 14.34 -8.66
C PHE A 256 0.70 12.90 -8.56
N ILE A 257 0.53 12.20 -7.44
CA ILE A 257 0.94 10.80 -7.26
C ILE A 257 -0.33 9.95 -7.13
N ALA A 258 -0.73 9.30 -8.23
CA ALA A 258 -1.97 8.53 -8.30
C ALA A 258 -1.79 7.04 -7.93
N ASP A 259 -0.62 6.48 -8.17
CA ASP A 259 -0.28 5.06 -8.05
C ASP A 259 -0.10 4.58 -6.61
N LYS A 260 0.12 5.49 -5.68
CA LYS A 260 0.32 5.21 -4.25
C LYS A 260 -0.81 5.80 -3.39
N LYS A 261 -0.99 5.26 -2.17
CA LYS A 261 -2.00 5.68 -1.20
C LYS A 261 -1.41 6.51 -0.06
N LEU A 262 -2.25 7.36 0.55
CA LEU A 262 -1.93 8.04 1.80
C LEU A 262 -1.93 7.03 2.97
N PRO A 263 -1.12 7.25 4.01
CA PRO A 263 -0.17 8.36 4.18
C PRO A 263 1.19 8.10 3.52
N ASP A 264 1.45 6.89 3.04
CA ASP A 264 2.75 6.41 2.56
C ASP A 264 3.37 7.34 1.51
N LYS A 265 2.61 7.70 0.46
CA LYS A 265 3.11 8.60 -0.60
C LYS A 265 3.53 9.98 -0.09
N ALA A 266 2.89 10.52 0.92
CA ALA A 266 3.25 11.81 1.49
C ALA A 266 4.45 11.70 2.44
N ILE A 267 4.57 10.59 3.14
CA ILE A 267 5.74 10.24 3.95
C ILE A 267 6.97 10.08 3.05
N ASP A 268 6.85 9.34 1.95
CA ASP A 268 7.92 9.16 0.96
C ASP A 268 8.45 10.50 0.45
N VAL A 269 7.56 11.45 0.11
CA VAL A 269 7.96 12.78 -0.36
C VAL A 269 8.82 13.50 0.69
N ILE A 270 8.42 13.46 1.95
CA ILE A 270 9.17 14.09 3.05
C ILE A 270 10.51 13.39 3.25
N ASP A 271 10.52 12.06 3.28
CA ASP A 271 11.73 11.27 3.52
C ASP A 271 12.79 11.51 2.43
N VAL A 272 12.37 11.49 1.15
CA VAL A 272 13.27 11.74 0.01
C VAL A 272 13.77 13.19 0.01
N ALA A 273 12.90 14.18 0.32
CA ALA A 273 13.33 15.58 0.44
C ALA A 273 14.38 15.75 1.55
N CYS A 274 14.18 15.14 2.71
CA CYS A 274 15.16 15.17 3.81
C CYS A 274 16.47 14.47 3.42
N ALA A 275 16.39 13.31 2.78
CA ALA A 275 17.57 12.56 2.32
C ALA A 275 18.40 13.37 1.32
N ARG A 276 17.74 14.07 0.38
CA ARG A 276 18.38 14.93 -0.60
C ARG A 276 19.15 16.09 0.06
N LEU A 277 18.56 16.78 1.04
CA LEU A 277 19.25 17.84 1.78
C LEU A 277 20.51 17.31 2.48
N ARG A 278 20.41 16.15 3.11
CA ARG A 278 21.54 15.51 3.76
C ARG A 278 22.66 15.15 2.79
N LEU A 279 22.32 14.62 1.60
CA LEU A 279 23.30 14.30 0.55
C LEU A 279 24.02 15.54 0.01
N ASN A 280 23.32 16.68 -0.07
CA ASN A 280 23.88 17.95 -0.46
C ASN A 280 24.76 18.62 0.63
N GLY A 281 24.95 17.95 1.78
CA GLY A 281 25.79 18.43 2.87
C GLY A 281 25.21 19.62 3.65
N VAL A 282 23.93 19.93 3.48
CA VAL A 282 23.24 20.99 4.22
C VAL A 282 22.96 20.49 5.63
N LYS A 283 23.74 20.97 6.60
CA LYS A 283 23.48 20.74 8.02
C LYS A 283 22.37 21.66 8.51
N ASP A 284 21.44 21.14 9.31
CA ASP A 284 20.30 21.87 9.84
C ASP A 284 19.40 22.49 8.75
N GLY A 285 19.30 21.79 7.60
CA GLY A 285 18.46 22.23 6.49
C GLY A 285 16.99 22.25 6.88
N LYS A 286 16.23 23.14 6.26
CA LYS A 286 14.80 23.30 6.46
C LYS A 286 14.05 22.76 5.26
N ILE A 287 13.11 21.85 5.51
CA ILE A 287 12.15 21.38 4.52
C ILE A 287 10.94 22.29 4.61
N ASP A 288 10.70 23.02 3.54
CA ASP A 288 9.55 23.91 3.37
C ASP A 288 8.83 23.63 2.05
N HIS A 289 7.96 24.54 1.66
CA HIS A 289 7.18 24.46 0.43
C HIS A 289 8.03 24.24 -0.83
N GLU A 290 9.16 24.94 -0.98
CA GLU A 290 10.00 24.86 -2.18
C GLU A 290 10.65 23.48 -2.31
N GLU A 291 11.11 22.92 -1.20
CA GLU A 291 11.71 21.58 -1.18
C GLU A 291 10.69 20.49 -1.54
N ILE A 292 9.45 20.60 -1.05
CA ILE A 292 8.37 19.67 -1.38
C ILE A 292 8.00 19.75 -2.86
N ILE A 293 7.83 20.96 -3.40
CA ILE A 293 7.55 21.15 -4.84
C ILE A 293 8.68 20.57 -5.70
N HIS A 294 9.92 20.82 -5.32
CA HIS A 294 11.07 20.28 -6.04
C HIS A 294 11.01 18.75 -6.06
N GLU A 295 10.72 18.12 -4.91
CA GLU A 295 10.70 16.67 -4.82
C GLU A 295 9.54 16.06 -5.63
N ILE A 296 8.35 16.63 -5.54
CA ILE A 296 7.21 16.24 -6.37
C ILE A 296 7.55 16.37 -7.88
N SER A 297 8.24 17.43 -8.27
CA SER A 297 8.70 17.61 -9.65
C SER A 297 9.63 16.49 -10.11
N VAL A 298 10.57 16.09 -9.27
CA VAL A 298 11.51 14.99 -9.57
C VAL A 298 10.76 13.64 -9.66
N MET A 299 9.87 13.35 -8.70
CA MET A 299 9.13 12.09 -8.65
C MET A 299 8.13 11.93 -9.79
N THR A 300 7.50 13.02 -10.23
CA THR A 300 6.42 13.00 -11.24
C THR A 300 6.86 13.39 -12.63
N GLY A 301 8.05 13.99 -12.76
CA GLY A 301 8.52 14.57 -14.03
C GLY A 301 7.80 15.86 -14.44
N ILE A 302 6.95 16.45 -13.59
CA ILE A 302 6.23 17.69 -13.84
C ILE A 302 7.13 18.86 -13.47
N SER A 303 7.23 19.89 -14.34
CA SER A 303 8.12 21.03 -14.06
C SER A 303 7.67 21.84 -12.83
N ILE A 304 8.63 22.39 -12.08
CA ILE A 304 8.36 23.21 -10.89
C ILE A 304 7.45 24.39 -11.21
N GLU A 305 7.60 25.00 -12.40
CA GLU A 305 6.75 26.11 -12.84
C GLU A 305 5.28 25.71 -12.97
N GLN A 306 5.00 24.46 -13.35
CA GLN A 306 3.63 23.93 -13.44
C GLN A 306 3.05 23.60 -12.07
N LEU A 307 3.88 23.18 -11.13
CA LEU A 307 3.49 22.86 -9.76
C LEU A 307 3.27 24.13 -8.93
N SER A 308 4.17 25.13 -9.07
CA SER A 308 4.18 26.37 -8.28
C SER A 308 3.26 27.47 -8.79
N GLN A 309 2.82 27.41 -10.06
CA GLN A 309 1.96 28.47 -10.61
C GLN A 309 0.62 28.46 -9.87
N LYS A 310 0.33 29.58 -9.23
CA LYS A 310 -1.03 29.97 -8.86
C LYS A 310 -1.89 29.83 -10.12
N GLN A 311 -2.74 28.82 -10.14
CA GLN A 311 -3.47 28.28 -11.28
C GLN A 311 -4.22 29.34 -12.15
N THR A 312 -4.35 30.56 -11.65
CA THR A 312 -5.12 31.63 -12.27
C THR A 312 -4.36 32.46 -13.31
N SER A 313 -3.01 32.57 -13.19
CA SER A 313 -2.23 33.42 -14.11
C SER A 313 -1.83 32.70 -15.40
N SER A 314 -1.52 31.41 -15.34
CA SER A 314 -1.13 30.65 -16.54
C SER A 314 -2.29 30.35 -17.48
N LEU A 315 -3.52 30.30 -16.96
CA LEU A 315 -4.71 30.02 -17.74
C LEU A 315 -5.18 31.22 -18.57
N LYS A 316 -4.94 32.45 -18.11
CA LYS A 316 -5.21 33.67 -18.91
C LYS A 316 -4.34 33.73 -20.16
N THR A 317 -3.15 33.14 -20.12
CA THR A 317 -2.22 33.11 -21.25
C THR A 317 -2.38 31.86 -22.13
N LEU A 318 -3.19 30.86 -21.71
CA LEU A 318 -3.42 29.63 -22.47
C LEU A 318 -4.02 29.91 -23.85
N GLU A 319 -5.07 30.73 -23.89
CA GLU A 319 -5.73 31.13 -25.12
C GLU A 319 -4.77 31.83 -26.10
N GLU A 320 -4.02 32.80 -25.60
CA GLU A 320 -3.03 33.54 -26.39
C GLU A 320 -1.94 32.63 -26.96
N LYS A 321 -1.37 31.78 -26.12
CA LYS A 321 -0.34 30.82 -26.54
C LYS A 321 -0.86 29.81 -27.59
N MET A 322 -2.09 29.35 -27.46
CA MET A 322 -2.68 28.47 -28.46
C MET A 322 -2.94 29.18 -29.79
N LYS A 323 -3.44 30.43 -29.77
CA LYS A 323 -3.69 31.24 -30.97
C LYS A 323 -2.41 31.58 -31.72
N LEU A 324 -1.26 31.69 -31.04
CA LEU A 324 0.03 31.88 -31.66
C LEU A 324 0.54 30.67 -32.44
N GLN A 325 0.04 29.48 -32.18
CA GLN A 325 0.46 28.21 -32.81
C GLN A 325 -0.59 27.65 -33.79
N VAL A 326 -1.87 27.86 -33.53
CA VAL A 326 -2.98 27.38 -34.37
C VAL A 326 -3.76 28.56 -34.89
N TYR A 327 -3.59 28.83 -36.18
CA TYR A 327 -4.21 29.98 -36.85
C TYR A 327 -5.63 29.66 -37.37
N GLY A 328 -6.52 30.65 -37.26
CA GLY A 328 -7.86 30.57 -37.87
C GLY A 328 -8.86 29.65 -37.15
N GLN A 329 -8.55 29.18 -35.91
CA GLN A 329 -9.40 28.32 -35.09
C GLN A 329 -9.84 28.99 -33.78
N ASP A 330 -9.93 30.32 -33.75
CA ASP A 330 -10.20 31.09 -32.53
C ASP A 330 -11.45 30.64 -31.77
N LYS A 331 -12.55 30.31 -32.47
CA LYS A 331 -13.76 29.81 -31.82
C LYS A 331 -13.55 28.48 -31.11
N ALA A 332 -12.81 27.57 -31.72
CA ALA A 332 -12.50 26.25 -31.10
C ALA A 332 -11.61 26.44 -29.91
N ILE A 333 -10.57 27.26 -30.02
CA ILE A 333 -9.61 27.55 -28.94
C ILE A 333 -10.34 28.19 -27.76
N ASN A 334 -11.18 29.22 -27.99
CA ASN A 334 -11.93 29.87 -26.92
C ASN A 334 -12.84 28.87 -26.18
N ASN A 335 -13.60 28.04 -26.92
CA ASN A 335 -14.45 27.02 -26.30
C ASN A 335 -13.68 26.02 -25.46
N ILE A 336 -12.49 25.59 -25.89
CA ILE A 336 -11.63 24.67 -25.15
C ILE A 336 -11.12 25.35 -23.87
N THR A 337 -10.61 26.56 -24.00
CA THR A 337 -10.03 27.33 -22.89
C THR A 337 -11.07 27.63 -21.83
N ASP A 338 -12.26 28.09 -22.21
CA ASP A 338 -13.36 28.36 -21.29
C ASP A 338 -13.75 27.11 -20.48
N LYS A 339 -13.86 25.95 -21.14
CA LYS A 339 -14.19 24.69 -20.45
C LYS A 339 -13.11 24.26 -19.47
N ILE A 340 -11.85 24.43 -19.82
CA ILE A 340 -10.71 24.14 -18.94
C ILE A 340 -10.70 25.10 -17.74
N LEU A 341 -10.96 26.38 -17.96
CA LEU A 341 -11.07 27.39 -16.91
C LEU A 341 -12.16 27.03 -15.89
N VAL A 342 -13.37 26.72 -16.38
CA VAL A 342 -14.51 26.32 -15.51
C VAL A 342 -14.18 25.05 -14.70
N ALA A 343 -13.56 24.07 -15.33
CA ALA A 343 -13.20 22.82 -14.65
C ALA A 343 -12.13 23.06 -13.55
N ARG A 344 -11.12 23.87 -13.84
CA ARG A 344 -10.05 24.21 -12.86
C ARG A 344 -10.50 25.18 -11.76
N ALA A 345 -11.57 25.94 -12.01
CA ALA A 345 -12.21 26.76 -10.97
C ALA A 345 -12.96 25.92 -9.90
N GLY A 346 -12.92 24.59 -9.99
CA GLY A 346 -13.61 23.71 -9.06
C GLY A 346 -15.12 23.58 -9.26
N LEU A 347 -15.66 24.14 -10.34
CA LEU A 347 -17.09 24.13 -10.64
C LEU A 347 -17.56 22.83 -11.32
N LYS A 348 -16.68 21.82 -11.39
CA LYS A 348 -16.96 20.52 -12.01
C LYS A 348 -16.75 19.36 -11.07
N SER A 349 -17.49 18.26 -11.26
CA SER A 349 -17.30 17.02 -10.47
C SER A 349 -15.92 16.42 -10.72
N LEU A 350 -15.25 16.02 -9.64
CA LEU A 350 -13.94 15.35 -9.65
C LEU A 350 -13.95 13.99 -10.37
N THR A 351 -15.13 13.39 -10.56
CA THR A 351 -15.28 12.08 -11.21
C THR A 351 -15.39 12.17 -12.73
N LYS A 352 -15.39 13.37 -13.32
CA LYS A 352 -15.53 13.57 -14.77
C LYS A 352 -14.28 14.17 -15.37
N PRO A 353 -13.92 13.84 -16.63
CA PRO A 353 -12.78 14.45 -17.31
C PRO A 353 -12.94 15.98 -17.40
N VAL A 354 -11.83 16.70 -17.41
CA VAL A 354 -11.78 18.18 -17.49
C VAL A 354 -12.60 18.70 -18.65
N GLY A 355 -12.54 18.07 -19.81
CA GLY A 355 -13.35 18.36 -20.99
C GLY A 355 -13.39 17.17 -21.93
N SER A 356 -14.53 17.00 -22.62
CA SER A 356 -14.66 16.10 -23.75
C SER A 356 -15.11 16.93 -24.95
N PHE A 357 -14.34 16.87 -26.03
CA PHE A 357 -14.53 17.71 -27.21
C PHE A 357 -14.65 16.83 -28.45
N LEU A 358 -15.63 17.11 -29.30
CA LEU A 358 -15.75 16.52 -30.62
C LEU A 358 -15.37 17.56 -31.68
N PHE A 359 -14.26 17.33 -32.39
CA PHE A 359 -13.78 18.21 -33.45
C PHE A 359 -14.33 17.77 -34.80
N LEU A 360 -15.20 18.56 -35.37
CA LEU A 360 -15.80 18.32 -36.69
C LEU A 360 -15.20 19.31 -37.70
N GLY A 361 -14.83 18.80 -38.86
CA GLY A 361 -14.30 19.62 -39.95
C GLY A 361 -13.56 18.81 -41.01
N PRO A 362 -13.27 19.39 -42.18
CA PRO A 362 -12.56 18.73 -43.26
C PRO A 362 -11.14 18.33 -42.88
N THR A 363 -10.51 17.48 -43.67
CA THR A 363 -9.12 17.09 -43.50
C THR A 363 -8.22 18.33 -43.66
N GLY A 364 -7.18 18.43 -42.80
CA GLY A 364 -6.22 19.53 -42.88
C GLY A 364 -6.61 20.83 -42.17
N CYS A 365 -7.82 20.95 -41.59
CA CYS A 365 -8.27 22.17 -40.90
C CYS A 365 -7.67 22.37 -39.49
N GLY A 366 -6.70 21.55 -39.04
CA GLY A 366 -5.99 21.76 -37.78
C GLY A 366 -6.54 21.03 -36.56
N LYS A 367 -7.48 20.04 -36.72
CA LYS A 367 -8.06 19.28 -35.55
C LYS A 367 -7.03 18.66 -34.67
N THR A 368 -6.12 17.86 -35.26
CA THR A 368 -5.04 17.17 -34.53
C THR A 368 -4.02 18.16 -33.96
N GLU A 369 -3.72 19.23 -34.72
CA GLU A 369 -2.76 20.25 -34.28
C GLU A 369 -3.29 21.04 -33.07
N THR A 370 -4.59 21.29 -33.00
CA THR A 370 -5.23 21.91 -31.83
C THR A 370 -5.05 21.06 -30.57
N ALA A 371 -5.25 19.74 -30.67
CA ALA A 371 -5.06 18.82 -29.54
C ALA A 371 -3.58 18.73 -29.14
N ARG A 372 -2.66 18.66 -30.09
CA ARG A 372 -1.21 18.64 -29.84
C ARG A 372 -0.74 19.94 -29.16
N THR A 373 -1.20 21.07 -29.68
CA THR A 373 -0.86 22.40 -29.13
C THR A 373 -1.43 22.56 -27.72
N LEU A 374 -2.64 22.05 -27.47
CA LEU A 374 -3.25 22.05 -26.15
C LEU A 374 -2.38 21.28 -25.16
N ALA A 375 -2.01 20.03 -25.47
CA ALA A 375 -1.17 19.20 -24.62
C ALA A 375 0.18 19.90 -24.34
N LYS A 376 0.84 20.40 -25.37
CA LYS A 376 2.11 21.14 -25.26
C LYS A 376 1.98 22.40 -24.40
N THR A 377 0.91 23.17 -24.56
CA THR A 377 0.73 24.42 -23.81
C THR A 377 0.34 24.17 -22.36
N LEU A 378 -0.39 23.09 -22.09
CA LEU A 378 -0.69 22.63 -20.74
C LEU A 378 0.52 21.93 -20.08
N GLY A 379 1.53 21.54 -20.85
CA GLY A 379 2.69 20.79 -20.38
C GLY A 379 2.35 19.37 -19.94
N VAL A 380 1.39 18.75 -20.61
CA VAL A 380 0.94 17.38 -20.33
C VAL A 380 1.19 16.48 -21.55
N GLU A 381 1.20 15.18 -21.35
CA GLU A 381 1.41 14.24 -22.45
C GLU A 381 0.19 14.17 -23.36
N LEU A 382 0.42 13.91 -24.68
CA LEU A 382 -0.60 13.61 -25.66
C LEU A 382 -0.64 12.12 -25.94
N ILE A 383 -1.64 11.43 -25.44
CA ILE A 383 -1.90 10.02 -25.73
C ILE A 383 -2.79 9.96 -26.98
N ARG A 384 -2.29 9.32 -28.04
CA ARG A 384 -3.03 9.19 -29.29
C ARG A 384 -3.40 7.75 -29.58
N PHE A 385 -4.69 7.50 -29.82
CA PHE A 385 -5.21 6.24 -30.32
C PHE A 385 -5.74 6.43 -31.73
N ASP A 386 -5.18 5.73 -32.71
CA ASP A 386 -5.67 5.76 -34.07
C ASP A 386 -6.81 4.74 -34.23
N MET A 387 -8.04 5.26 -34.28
CA MET A 387 -9.23 4.41 -34.28
C MET A 387 -9.37 3.54 -35.54
N SER A 388 -8.58 3.78 -36.58
CA SER A 388 -8.51 2.90 -37.74
C SER A 388 -7.92 1.52 -37.41
N GLU A 389 -7.08 1.42 -36.38
CA GLU A 389 -6.49 0.17 -35.90
C GLU A 389 -7.48 -0.66 -35.06
N TYR A 390 -8.59 -0.05 -34.60
CA TYR A 390 -9.56 -0.66 -33.70
C TYR A 390 -10.91 -0.96 -34.33
N GLN A 391 -10.94 -1.15 -35.66
CA GLN A 391 -12.20 -1.43 -36.41
C GLN A 391 -12.74 -2.85 -36.17
N GLU A 392 -11.89 -3.81 -35.83
CA GLU A 392 -12.27 -5.19 -35.55
C GLU A 392 -12.70 -5.37 -34.08
N LYS A 393 -13.70 -6.25 -33.84
CA LYS A 393 -14.18 -6.55 -32.48
C LYS A 393 -13.09 -6.99 -31.50
N HIS A 394 -12.09 -7.75 -31.96
CA HIS A 394 -10.98 -8.20 -31.15
C HIS A 394 -10.01 -7.07 -30.78
N SER A 395 -9.89 -6.06 -31.62
CA SER A 395 -9.04 -4.90 -31.35
C SER A 395 -9.66 -3.96 -30.30
N ILE A 396 -10.99 -3.85 -30.25
CA ILE A 396 -11.69 -3.07 -29.22
C ILE A 396 -11.44 -3.66 -27.82
N SER A 397 -11.42 -4.98 -27.70
CA SER A 397 -11.09 -5.65 -26.42
C SER A 397 -9.66 -5.35 -25.94
N LYS A 398 -8.71 -5.11 -26.84
CA LYS A 398 -7.36 -4.67 -26.47
C LYS A 398 -7.35 -3.24 -25.93
N LEU A 399 -8.22 -2.38 -26.47
CA LEU A 399 -8.30 -0.98 -26.05
C LEU A 399 -8.96 -0.83 -24.66
N ILE A 400 -10.10 -1.51 -24.44
CA ILE A 400 -10.92 -1.33 -23.24
C ILE A 400 -10.65 -2.40 -22.17
N GLY A 401 -10.07 -3.54 -22.56
CA GLY A 401 -9.92 -4.74 -21.74
C GLY A 401 -10.98 -5.80 -22.06
N SER A 402 -10.68 -7.05 -21.73
CA SER A 402 -11.61 -8.17 -21.91
C SER A 402 -12.57 -8.26 -20.72
N PRO A 403 -13.87 -8.49 -20.95
CA PRO A 403 -14.80 -8.75 -19.83
C PRO A 403 -14.38 -9.98 -19.03
N PRO A 404 -14.73 -10.04 -17.73
CA PRO A 404 -14.46 -11.21 -16.89
C PRO A 404 -15.06 -12.48 -17.51
N GLY A 405 -14.23 -13.55 -17.65
CA GLY A 405 -14.65 -14.85 -18.16
C GLY A 405 -14.30 -15.14 -19.62
N TYR A 406 -13.65 -14.23 -20.33
CA TYR A 406 -13.11 -14.50 -21.68
C TYR A 406 -11.62 -14.88 -21.63
N VAL A 407 -11.19 -15.73 -22.59
CA VAL A 407 -9.79 -16.14 -22.77
C VAL A 407 -8.93 -14.87 -22.99
N GLY A 408 -7.89 -14.70 -22.15
CA GLY A 408 -7.03 -13.50 -22.16
C GLY A 408 -7.24 -12.56 -20.98
N TYR A 409 -8.21 -12.80 -20.09
CA TYR A 409 -8.38 -12.04 -18.85
C TYR A 409 -7.31 -12.36 -17.79
N GLU A 410 -6.80 -13.60 -17.76
CA GLU A 410 -5.76 -14.07 -16.82
C GLU A 410 -4.32 -13.87 -17.33
N ASP A 411 -4.12 -13.75 -18.65
CA ASP A 411 -2.79 -13.57 -19.24
C ASP A 411 -2.31 -12.10 -19.26
N SER A 412 -3.21 -11.14 -19.04
CA SER A 412 -2.83 -9.75 -18.89
C SER A 412 -2.52 -9.46 -17.43
N ASN A 413 -1.26 -9.33 -17.06
CA ASN A 413 -0.79 -8.60 -15.88
C ASN A 413 -1.28 -7.13 -15.86
N MET A 414 -2.25 -6.81 -16.70
CA MET A 414 -2.89 -5.53 -16.94
C MET A 414 -4.40 -5.74 -16.88
N GLY A 415 -4.95 -5.68 -15.68
CA GLY A 415 -6.42 -5.78 -15.45
C GLY A 415 -7.26 -4.72 -16.14
N GLY A 416 -6.68 -3.86 -16.97
CA GLY A 416 -7.32 -2.84 -17.80
C GLY A 416 -6.84 -2.93 -19.25
N GLY A 417 -7.66 -2.46 -20.21
CA GLY A 417 -7.23 -2.32 -21.60
C GLY A 417 -6.13 -1.27 -21.77
N MET A 418 -5.54 -1.23 -22.95
CA MET A 418 -4.44 -0.32 -23.30
C MET A 418 -4.77 1.16 -22.99
N PHE A 419 -6.02 1.57 -23.19
CA PHE A 419 -6.51 2.91 -22.85
C PHE A 419 -6.44 3.19 -21.35
N ILE A 420 -6.91 2.27 -20.52
CA ILE A 420 -6.91 2.42 -19.05
C ILE A 420 -5.47 2.52 -18.54
N ASN A 421 -4.61 1.62 -19.00
CA ASN A 421 -3.21 1.59 -18.56
C ASN A 421 -2.42 2.85 -18.93
N GLU A 422 -2.63 3.40 -20.14
CA GLU A 422 -1.96 4.63 -20.57
C GLU A 422 -2.48 5.86 -19.80
N VAL A 423 -3.80 5.91 -19.50
CA VAL A 423 -4.39 7.00 -18.69
C VAL A 423 -3.97 6.87 -17.21
N GLU A 424 -3.83 5.65 -16.66
CA GLU A 424 -3.33 5.45 -15.30
C GLU A 424 -1.87 5.89 -15.15
N LYS A 425 -1.03 5.64 -16.16
CA LYS A 425 0.36 6.14 -16.17
C LYS A 425 0.43 7.66 -16.25
N ASN A 426 -0.50 8.28 -17.00
CA ASN A 426 -0.52 9.71 -17.27
C ASN A 426 -1.91 10.31 -16.97
N PRO A 427 -2.32 10.45 -15.71
CA PRO A 427 -3.69 10.85 -15.32
C PRO A 427 -4.11 12.24 -15.81
N HIS A 428 -3.16 13.09 -16.14
CA HIS A 428 -3.38 14.47 -16.59
C HIS A 428 -3.22 14.65 -18.10
N ALA A 429 -3.03 13.57 -18.85
CA ALA A 429 -2.80 13.61 -20.29
C ALA A 429 -4.00 14.16 -21.09
N VAL A 430 -3.71 14.69 -22.27
CA VAL A 430 -4.71 14.91 -23.32
C VAL A 430 -4.83 13.65 -24.14
N VAL A 431 -6.03 13.07 -24.19
CA VAL A 431 -6.30 11.86 -25.00
C VAL A 431 -6.93 12.27 -26.31
N LEU A 432 -6.38 11.79 -27.41
CA LEU A 432 -6.85 12.03 -28.78
C LEU A 432 -7.23 10.69 -29.43
N PHE A 433 -8.47 10.58 -29.82
CA PHE A 433 -8.99 9.49 -30.63
C PHE A 433 -9.13 9.90 -32.09
#